data_576ee4bf4b4e99da3384463472f2821d
#
_entry.id   576ee4bf4b4e99da3384463472f2821d
#
_cell.length_a   1.000
_cell.length_b   1.000
_cell.length_c   1.000
_cell.angle_alpha   90.00
_cell.angle_beta   90.00
_cell.angle_gamma   90.00
#
_symmetry.space_group_name_H-M   'P 1'
#
loop_
_entity.id
_entity.type
_entity.pdbx_description
1 polymer ?
#
loop_
_entity_poly.entity_id
_entity_poly.type
_entity_poly.pdbx_seq_one_letter_code
_entity_poly.pdbx_strand_id
1 'polypeptide(L)'
;MNQRKFLPLILLLAMSLTACLDEHPKDRVDEDALYSTPQNIYINAVASLYNYIGGAEESQGLQGTCRGVYDYNTLTTDEAIIPIRGGDWYDGGLWNAMYQHKWTANDGSLYDTWAYLYKVVVLADKSLDVIAAHSKLLSEAQRQAYEAEVRAVRAMMYYYLMDLFGRVPINGKEQSERSVVFHHVFNELQEVAPYLPDRHSNLEGDCYGRITRPVVNFLLAKLALNAEIYTYDNWTAGYDQRPKGDQIFFNVEGQWLNAWQTCIHYCDALAAEGYTLESDYAYNFSTHNENSRENIFTIPMDKNPYSAQFHYLFRSFHYKHGGALGWGTENGTCATISIMRANHYGQPDEDARCRLNFVAGKVTVDGQQVTLDDGTPLEYQPFEVEQNLTNSPFILTAGARMGKYEVDRTAYMDGKQQSNDIVLYRYADVLLMKAEAKTRNGEDGQAELNAVRARVGMPARACTLDNVLEERLLELVWEGWRRQDLIRFGRFTQAYDLRTPVDNEQTGFTIVFPIPQKCLDLNHKFQQNPGY
;
A
#
# COMPACT_ATOMS: atom_id res chain seq x y z
N MET A 1 -58.70 -55.75 27.36
CA MET A 1 -58.18 -54.94 28.47
C MET A 1 -57.23 -53.87 27.89
N ASN A 2 -57.68 -52.62 27.95
CA ASN A 2 -56.92 -51.37 27.97
C ASN A 2 -56.00 -50.96 26.75
N GLN A 3 -56.64 -50.76 25.58
CA GLN A 3 -56.01 -49.94 24.52
C GLN A 3 -56.41 -48.43 24.59
N ARG A 4 -57.24 -48.01 25.57
CA ARG A 4 -57.77 -46.62 25.64
C ARG A 4 -56.98 -45.67 26.54
N LYS A 5 -55.88 -46.09 27.16
CA LYS A 5 -55.07 -45.21 28.05
C LYS A 5 -53.79 -44.67 27.43
N PHE A 6 -53.41 -45.10 26.21
CA PHE A 6 -52.21 -44.63 25.52
C PHE A 6 -52.44 -43.46 24.52
N LEU A 7 -53.71 -43.26 24.10
CA LEU A 7 -54.00 -42.20 23.11
C LEU A 7 -53.82 -40.77 23.63
N PRO A 8 -54.14 -40.41 24.88
CA PRO A 8 -53.91 -39.07 25.38
C PRO A 8 -52.42 -38.77 25.65
N LEU A 9 -51.61 -39.80 25.92
CA LEU A 9 -50.18 -39.61 26.20
C LEU A 9 -49.40 -39.36 24.89
N ILE A 10 -49.81 -39.97 23.79
CA ILE A 10 -49.22 -39.74 22.48
C ILE A 10 -49.62 -38.35 21.94
N LEU A 11 -50.86 -37.89 22.22
CA LEU A 11 -51.31 -36.55 21.83
C LEU A 11 -50.60 -35.46 22.62
N LEU A 12 -50.29 -35.68 23.90
CA LEU A 12 -49.50 -34.74 24.73
C LEU A 12 -48.04 -34.71 24.28
N LEU A 13 -47.45 -35.84 23.88
CA LEU A 13 -46.09 -35.88 23.37
C LEU A 13 -45.97 -35.26 21.95
N ALA A 14 -47.01 -35.36 21.13
CA ALA A 14 -47.07 -34.71 19.82
C ALA A 14 -47.25 -33.19 19.89
N MET A 15 -47.94 -32.68 20.93
CA MET A 15 -48.04 -31.23 21.17
C MET A 15 -46.79 -30.61 21.81
N SER A 16 -45.95 -31.42 22.46
CA SER A 16 -44.64 -30.93 22.99
C SER A 16 -43.54 -30.86 21.91
N LEU A 17 -43.76 -31.46 20.73
CA LEU A 17 -42.83 -31.42 19.60
C LEU A 17 -43.10 -30.25 18.62
N THR A 18 -44.22 -29.52 18.81
CA THR A 18 -44.51 -28.31 18.03
C THR A 18 -44.30 -27.03 18.80
N ALA A 19 -43.80 -27.13 20.03
CA ALA A 19 -43.42 -25.95 20.83
C ALA A 19 -42.02 -25.53 20.42
N CYS A 20 -41.96 -24.61 19.50
CA CYS A 20 -40.95 -23.57 19.33
C CYS A 20 -39.52 -24.02 19.13
N LEU A 21 -39.14 -24.00 17.92
CA LEU A 21 -37.82 -23.60 17.49
C LEU A 21 -37.85 -22.17 16.94
N ASP A 22 -38.56 -21.27 17.59
CA ASP A 22 -38.26 -19.84 17.54
C ASP A 22 -37.25 -19.54 18.66
N GLU A 23 -36.08 -20.15 18.58
CA GLU A 23 -34.91 -19.64 19.28
C GLU A 23 -34.50 -18.35 18.57
N HIS A 24 -34.91 -17.23 19.11
CA HIS A 24 -34.23 -15.96 18.93
C HIS A 24 -32.99 -16.00 19.86
N PRO A 25 -31.81 -16.33 19.35
CA PRO A 25 -30.60 -16.29 20.17
C PRO A 25 -30.43 -14.85 20.65
N LYS A 26 -30.45 -14.63 21.94
CA LYS A 26 -30.31 -13.30 22.56
C LYS A 26 -28.94 -12.63 22.22
N ASP A 27 -28.03 -13.38 21.59
CA ASP A 27 -26.68 -12.96 21.22
C ASP A 27 -26.52 -12.74 19.70
N ARG A 28 -27.58 -12.84 18.89
CA ARG A 28 -27.56 -12.43 17.48
C ARG A 28 -28.17 -11.05 17.36
N VAL A 29 -27.36 -10.11 16.87
CA VAL A 29 -27.87 -8.82 16.39
C VAL A 29 -28.75 -9.11 15.18
N ASP A 30 -30.02 -8.69 15.23
CA ASP A 30 -30.95 -8.83 14.10
C ASP A 30 -30.41 -8.02 12.91
N GLU A 31 -30.37 -8.60 11.73
CA GLU A 31 -29.91 -7.95 10.50
C GLU A 31 -30.70 -6.66 10.24
N ASP A 32 -32.01 -6.67 10.52
CA ASP A 32 -32.85 -5.48 10.42
C ASP A 32 -32.42 -4.36 11.39
N ALA A 33 -31.88 -4.71 12.55
CA ALA A 33 -31.37 -3.73 13.52
C ALA A 33 -30.03 -3.10 13.07
N LEU A 34 -29.17 -3.90 12.38
CA LEU A 34 -27.88 -3.45 11.86
C LEU A 34 -28.03 -2.38 10.78
N TYR A 35 -29.12 -2.37 10.03
CA TYR A 35 -29.33 -1.46 8.90
C TYR A 35 -30.58 -0.60 9.05
N SER A 36 -31.04 -0.37 10.27
CA SER A 36 -32.31 0.31 10.60
C SER A 36 -32.33 1.82 10.32
N THR A 37 -31.17 2.45 10.17
CA THR A 37 -31.02 3.90 9.92
C THR A 37 -29.94 4.17 8.88
N PRO A 38 -29.97 5.36 8.21
CA PRO A 38 -28.87 5.76 7.32
C PRO A 38 -27.49 5.67 7.98
N GLN A 39 -27.37 6.08 9.25
CA GLN A 39 -26.11 6.02 9.98
C GLN A 39 -25.64 4.57 10.20
N ASN A 40 -26.56 3.65 10.55
CA ASN A 40 -26.23 2.24 10.72
C ASN A 40 -25.82 1.58 9.39
N ILE A 41 -26.49 1.92 8.29
CA ILE A 41 -26.08 1.47 6.94
C ILE A 41 -24.68 1.98 6.64
N TYR A 42 -24.38 3.25 6.91
CA TYR A 42 -23.04 3.79 6.69
C TYR A 42 -21.97 3.05 7.51
N ILE A 43 -22.18 2.91 8.82
CA ILE A 43 -21.20 2.26 9.72
C ILE A 43 -20.92 0.81 9.29
N ASN A 44 -21.98 0.04 9.02
CA ASN A 44 -21.84 -1.39 8.80
C ASN A 44 -21.52 -1.78 7.35
N ALA A 45 -21.96 -1.01 6.36
CA ALA A 45 -21.71 -1.31 4.96
C ALA A 45 -20.57 -0.49 4.34
N VAL A 46 -20.32 0.74 4.79
CA VAL A 46 -19.29 1.61 4.19
C VAL A 46 -18.06 1.68 5.09
N ALA A 47 -18.22 2.19 6.33
CA ALA A 47 -17.11 2.44 7.23
C ALA A 47 -16.35 1.16 7.61
N SER A 48 -17.03 0.02 7.69
CA SER A 48 -16.41 -1.29 7.97
C SER A 48 -15.33 -1.69 6.96
N LEU A 49 -15.38 -1.19 5.71
CA LEU A 49 -14.37 -1.48 4.69
C LEU A 49 -13.01 -0.87 5.01
N TYR A 50 -12.97 0.25 5.72
CA TYR A 50 -11.72 0.92 6.08
C TYR A 50 -10.87 0.14 7.08
N ASN A 51 -11.48 -0.77 7.85
CA ASN A 51 -10.74 -1.70 8.70
C ASN A 51 -9.77 -2.61 7.93
N TYR A 52 -9.94 -2.70 6.62
CA TYR A 52 -9.10 -3.52 5.74
C TYR A 52 -8.10 -2.70 4.91
N ILE A 53 -8.10 -1.37 4.97
CA ILE A 53 -7.09 -0.53 4.30
C ILE A 53 -5.75 -0.66 5.03
N GLY A 54 -5.73 -0.51 6.36
CA GLY A 54 -4.67 -0.99 7.22
C GLY A 54 -4.97 -2.41 7.69
N GLY A 55 -3.98 -3.21 8.04
CA GLY A 55 -4.16 -4.60 8.45
C GLY A 55 -3.73 -4.88 9.88
N ALA A 56 -4.38 -5.84 10.52
CA ALA A 56 -4.03 -6.35 11.84
C ALA A 56 -3.11 -7.58 11.78
N GLU A 57 -3.02 -8.25 10.62
CA GLU A 57 -2.31 -9.50 10.41
C GLU A 57 -1.40 -9.41 9.19
N GLU A 58 -0.43 -10.32 9.08
CA GLU A 58 0.46 -10.44 7.93
C GLU A 58 -0.31 -10.58 6.61
N SER A 59 0.23 -10.03 5.54
CA SER A 59 -0.35 -9.98 4.20
C SER A 59 -1.71 -9.28 4.09
N GLN A 60 -2.25 -8.72 5.16
CA GLN A 60 -3.48 -7.94 5.17
C GLN A 60 -3.16 -6.45 5.36
N GLY A 61 -3.89 -5.59 4.64
CA GLY A 61 -3.62 -4.15 4.58
C GLY A 61 -2.72 -3.75 3.41
N LEU A 62 -2.88 -2.51 2.97
CA LEU A 62 -2.07 -1.94 1.88
C LEU A 62 -0.67 -1.58 2.37
N GLN A 63 -0.55 -1.17 3.62
CA GLN A 63 0.70 -0.87 4.32
C GLN A 63 0.57 -1.21 5.81
N GLY A 64 1.67 -1.10 6.56
CA GLY A 64 1.72 -1.29 8.00
C GLY A 64 2.02 -2.72 8.43
N THR A 65 1.67 -3.73 7.64
CA THR A 65 1.96 -5.15 7.91
C THR A 65 3.14 -5.65 7.06
N CYS A 66 3.57 -6.89 7.31
CA CYS A 66 4.60 -7.55 6.50
C CYS A 66 4.03 -8.63 5.57
N ARG A 67 4.85 -9.13 4.64
CA ARG A 67 4.56 -10.20 3.68
C ARG A 67 3.40 -9.92 2.72
N GLY A 68 3.08 -8.64 2.50
CA GLY A 68 1.95 -8.21 1.67
C GLY A 68 2.32 -7.13 0.66
N VAL A 69 1.32 -6.31 0.30
CA VAL A 69 1.43 -5.27 -0.73
C VAL A 69 2.65 -4.37 -0.54
N TYR A 70 2.90 -3.92 0.68
CA TYR A 70 4.02 -3.03 0.99
C TYR A 70 5.37 -3.70 0.68
N ASP A 71 5.58 -4.91 1.14
CA ASP A 71 6.87 -5.60 0.95
C ASP A 71 7.14 -5.93 -0.52
N TYR A 72 6.11 -6.32 -1.28
CA TYR A 72 6.25 -6.52 -2.72
C TYR A 72 6.58 -5.24 -3.48
N ASN A 73 6.18 -4.07 -2.98
CA ASN A 73 6.51 -2.78 -3.59
C ASN A 73 7.84 -2.19 -3.13
N THR A 74 8.39 -2.66 -2.01
CA THR A 74 9.61 -2.13 -1.38
C THR A 74 10.80 -3.09 -1.51
N LEU A 75 10.64 -4.35 -1.06
CA LEU A 75 11.74 -5.32 -0.96
C LEU A 75 12.14 -5.96 -2.31
N THR A 76 11.36 -5.74 -3.36
CA THR A 76 11.71 -6.17 -4.73
C THR A 76 12.49 -5.11 -5.50
N THR A 77 13.03 -4.10 -4.82
CA THR A 77 13.60 -2.90 -5.43
C THR A 77 15.01 -2.58 -4.92
N ASP A 78 15.59 -1.52 -5.45
CA ASP A 78 16.85 -0.94 -5.01
C ASP A 78 16.73 -0.08 -3.72
N GLU A 79 15.58 -0.16 -3.03
CA GLU A 79 15.29 0.65 -1.85
C GLU A 79 15.63 -0.07 -0.54
N ALA A 80 15.16 -1.30 -0.38
CA ALA A 80 15.26 -2.02 0.88
C ALA A 80 15.51 -3.52 0.69
N ILE A 81 16.07 -4.14 1.73
CA ILE A 81 16.36 -5.57 1.79
C ILE A 81 16.13 -6.09 3.21
N ILE A 82 15.80 -7.36 3.35
CA ILE A 82 15.85 -8.13 4.60
C ILE A 82 16.91 -9.21 4.46
N PRO A 83 18.13 -9.01 5.00
CA PRO A 83 19.20 -10.00 4.95
C PRO A 83 18.92 -11.18 5.88
N ILE A 84 19.41 -12.36 5.53
CA ILE A 84 19.47 -13.50 6.45
C ILE A 84 20.53 -13.19 7.52
N ARG A 85 20.14 -13.25 8.79
CA ARG A 85 21.01 -12.96 9.94
C ARG A 85 21.15 -14.21 10.84
N GLY A 86 21.96 -15.18 10.39
CA GLY A 86 22.08 -16.44 11.09
C GLY A 86 20.82 -17.30 11.00
N GLY A 87 20.18 -17.54 12.15
CA GLY A 87 18.88 -18.21 12.21
C GLY A 87 17.68 -17.31 11.92
N ASP A 88 17.89 -15.98 11.98
CA ASP A 88 16.82 -15.01 11.81
C ASP A 88 16.65 -14.62 10.34
N TRP A 89 15.40 -14.32 9.96
CA TRP A 89 15.02 -13.80 8.63
C TRP A 89 15.32 -14.75 7.46
N TYR A 90 15.50 -16.04 7.72
CA TYR A 90 15.55 -17.04 6.66
C TYR A 90 14.16 -17.29 6.06
N ASP A 91 13.15 -17.51 6.88
CA ASP A 91 11.73 -17.70 6.53
C ASP A 91 11.52 -18.55 5.26
N GLY A 92 12.22 -19.69 5.18
CA GLY A 92 12.19 -20.55 3.99
C GLY A 92 12.80 -19.92 2.73
N GLY A 93 13.53 -18.81 2.86
CA GLY A 93 14.12 -18.07 1.73
C GLY A 93 13.23 -16.97 1.16
N LEU A 94 12.08 -16.67 1.77
CA LEU A 94 11.07 -15.72 1.28
C LEU A 94 11.66 -14.35 0.93
N TRP A 95 12.37 -13.72 1.89
CA TRP A 95 12.89 -12.36 1.72
C TRP A 95 13.96 -12.27 0.64
N ASN A 96 14.81 -13.29 0.60
CA ASN A 96 15.83 -13.39 -0.46
C ASN A 96 15.20 -13.64 -1.84
N ALA A 97 14.16 -14.46 -1.91
CA ALA A 97 13.42 -14.69 -3.16
C ALA A 97 12.73 -13.40 -3.64
N MET A 98 12.13 -12.61 -2.73
CA MET A 98 11.58 -11.29 -3.07
C MET A 98 12.66 -10.38 -3.67
N TYR A 99 13.78 -10.20 -2.98
CA TYR A 99 14.85 -9.31 -3.43
C TYR A 99 15.48 -9.76 -4.76
N GLN A 100 15.59 -11.07 -4.97
CA GLN A 100 16.19 -11.68 -6.17
C GLN A 100 15.22 -11.88 -7.34
N HIS A 101 13.94 -11.53 -7.21
CA HIS A 101 12.85 -11.81 -8.15
C HIS A 101 12.70 -13.31 -8.46
N LYS A 102 12.91 -14.16 -7.45
CA LYS A 102 12.83 -15.62 -7.55
C LYS A 102 11.55 -16.19 -6.91
N TRP A 103 10.53 -15.37 -6.83
CA TRP A 103 9.21 -15.82 -6.40
C TRP A 103 8.58 -16.84 -7.34
N THR A 104 7.65 -17.61 -6.83
CA THR A 104 6.94 -18.65 -7.57
C THR A 104 5.43 -18.58 -7.31
N ALA A 105 4.64 -19.24 -8.17
CA ALA A 105 3.19 -19.35 -7.97
C ALA A 105 2.79 -20.07 -6.67
N ASN A 106 3.72 -20.80 -6.06
CA ASN A 106 3.49 -21.54 -4.81
C ASN A 106 3.79 -20.73 -3.54
N ASP A 107 4.26 -19.50 -3.65
CA ASP A 107 4.58 -18.66 -2.50
C ASP A 107 3.30 -18.28 -1.74
N GLY A 108 3.20 -18.69 -0.48
CA GLY A 108 2.02 -18.47 0.35
C GLY A 108 1.66 -16.99 0.51
N SER A 109 2.66 -16.12 0.68
CA SER A 109 2.46 -14.67 0.81
C SER A 109 1.86 -14.02 -0.44
N LEU A 110 2.13 -14.54 -1.65
CA LEU A 110 1.46 -14.09 -2.88
C LEU A 110 -0.02 -14.48 -2.87
N TYR A 111 -0.34 -15.72 -2.46
CA TYR A 111 -1.72 -16.14 -2.33
C TYR A 111 -2.46 -15.33 -1.26
N ASP A 112 -1.85 -15.09 -0.11
CA ASP A 112 -2.48 -14.35 0.98
C ASP A 112 -2.72 -12.88 0.59
N THR A 113 -1.78 -12.26 -0.15
CA THR A 113 -1.95 -10.91 -0.73
C THR A 113 -3.10 -10.86 -1.74
N TRP A 114 -3.18 -11.83 -2.66
CA TRP A 114 -4.30 -11.97 -3.59
C TRP A 114 -5.61 -12.14 -2.86
N ALA A 115 -5.68 -13.06 -1.89
CA ALA A 115 -6.88 -13.36 -1.12
C ALA A 115 -7.35 -12.14 -0.31
N TYR A 116 -6.41 -11.38 0.28
CA TYR A 116 -6.72 -10.14 0.99
C TYR A 116 -7.39 -9.11 0.07
N LEU A 117 -6.77 -8.80 -1.07
CA LEU A 117 -7.31 -7.80 -2.00
C LEU A 117 -8.69 -8.20 -2.51
N TYR A 118 -8.89 -9.48 -2.87
CA TYR A 118 -10.21 -9.98 -3.28
C TYR A 118 -11.22 -10.06 -2.15
N LYS A 119 -10.80 -10.30 -0.91
CA LYS A 119 -11.69 -10.22 0.25
C LYS A 119 -12.35 -8.85 0.34
N VAL A 120 -11.56 -7.77 0.16
CA VAL A 120 -12.10 -6.40 0.22
C VAL A 120 -13.02 -6.12 -0.98
N VAL A 121 -12.67 -6.58 -2.18
CA VAL A 121 -13.55 -6.48 -3.37
C VAL A 121 -14.91 -7.14 -3.09
N VAL A 122 -14.92 -8.38 -2.58
CA VAL A 122 -16.15 -9.11 -2.26
C VAL A 122 -16.96 -8.42 -1.16
N LEU A 123 -16.29 -7.87 -0.15
CA LEU A 123 -16.95 -7.10 0.91
C LEU A 123 -17.57 -5.81 0.35
N ALA A 124 -16.89 -5.13 -0.58
CA ALA A 124 -17.45 -3.96 -1.26
C ALA A 124 -18.68 -4.31 -2.10
N ASP A 125 -18.66 -5.42 -2.84
CA ASP A 125 -19.85 -5.90 -3.58
C ASP A 125 -21.02 -6.18 -2.64
N LYS A 126 -20.79 -6.86 -1.51
CA LYS A 126 -21.83 -7.08 -0.48
C LYS A 126 -22.35 -5.76 0.11
N SER A 127 -21.48 -4.79 0.31
CA SER A 127 -21.88 -3.46 0.80
C SER A 127 -22.81 -2.75 -0.20
N LEU A 128 -22.54 -2.86 -1.49
CA LEU A 128 -23.44 -2.33 -2.53
C LEU A 128 -24.81 -3.03 -2.52
N ASP A 129 -24.83 -4.36 -2.33
CA ASP A 129 -26.09 -5.12 -2.21
C ASP A 129 -26.90 -4.65 -0.98
N VAL A 130 -26.24 -4.43 0.16
CA VAL A 130 -26.88 -3.91 1.38
C VAL A 130 -27.44 -2.50 1.16
N ILE A 131 -26.68 -1.59 0.55
CA ILE A 131 -27.13 -0.23 0.24
C ILE A 131 -28.35 -0.27 -0.67
N ALA A 132 -28.33 -1.12 -1.69
CA ALA A 132 -29.47 -1.29 -2.62
C ALA A 132 -30.70 -1.85 -1.91
N ALA A 133 -30.55 -2.88 -1.07
CA ALA A 133 -31.64 -3.49 -0.31
C ALA A 133 -32.32 -2.50 0.65
N HIS A 134 -31.56 -1.58 1.25
CA HIS A 134 -32.03 -0.61 2.22
C HIS A 134 -32.21 0.82 1.64
N SER A 135 -32.22 0.94 0.30
CA SER A 135 -32.30 2.23 -0.40
C SER A 135 -33.47 3.12 -0.02
N LYS A 136 -34.59 2.52 0.44
CA LYS A 136 -35.79 3.26 0.92
C LYS A 136 -35.54 4.08 2.19
N LEU A 137 -34.50 3.74 2.96
CA LEU A 137 -34.11 4.46 4.18
C LEU A 137 -33.16 5.63 3.87
N LEU A 138 -32.61 5.70 2.66
CA LEU A 138 -31.62 6.69 2.23
C LEU A 138 -32.28 7.76 1.35
N SER A 139 -31.85 9.00 1.50
CA SER A 139 -32.07 10.00 0.45
C SER A 139 -31.24 9.63 -0.76
N GLU A 140 -31.61 10.14 -1.96
CA GLU A 140 -30.85 9.90 -3.18
C GLU A 140 -29.39 10.34 -3.07
N ALA A 141 -29.14 11.51 -2.45
CA ALA A 141 -27.78 12.00 -2.20
C ALA A 141 -26.97 11.09 -1.27
N GLN A 142 -27.58 10.55 -0.20
CA GLN A 142 -26.91 9.59 0.68
C GLN A 142 -26.60 8.29 -0.04
N ARG A 143 -27.56 7.76 -0.80
CA ARG A 143 -27.36 6.53 -1.58
C ARG A 143 -26.18 6.70 -2.55
N GLN A 144 -26.19 7.77 -3.35
CA GLN A 144 -25.11 8.05 -4.31
C GLN A 144 -23.74 8.21 -3.62
N ALA A 145 -23.68 8.93 -2.49
CA ALA A 145 -22.43 9.11 -1.75
C ALA A 145 -21.90 7.79 -1.16
N TYR A 146 -22.78 6.96 -0.59
CA TYR A 146 -22.39 5.67 0.00
C TYR A 146 -21.93 4.68 -1.08
N GLU A 147 -22.69 4.57 -2.19
CA GLU A 147 -22.30 3.75 -3.34
C GLU A 147 -20.97 4.21 -3.94
N ALA A 148 -20.76 5.53 -4.08
CA ALA A 148 -19.52 6.10 -4.62
C ALA A 148 -18.31 5.76 -3.76
N GLU A 149 -18.44 5.88 -2.43
CA GLU A 149 -17.36 5.58 -1.50
C GLU A 149 -16.98 4.09 -1.53
N VAL A 150 -17.97 3.19 -1.52
CA VAL A 150 -17.76 1.74 -1.63
C VAL A 150 -17.11 1.37 -2.98
N ARG A 151 -17.60 1.93 -4.08
CA ARG A 151 -17.06 1.72 -5.43
C ARG A 151 -15.61 2.22 -5.53
N ALA A 152 -15.28 3.34 -4.91
CA ALA A 152 -13.93 3.87 -4.87
C ALA A 152 -12.97 2.96 -4.09
N VAL A 153 -13.39 2.39 -2.94
CA VAL A 153 -12.62 1.36 -2.21
C VAL A 153 -12.39 0.14 -3.10
N ARG A 154 -13.43 -0.38 -3.76
CA ARG A 154 -13.33 -1.53 -4.67
C ARG A 154 -12.38 -1.26 -5.83
N ALA A 155 -12.48 -0.10 -6.47
CA ALA A 155 -11.61 0.32 -7.56
C ALA A 155 -10.15 0.41 -7.11
N MET A 156 -9.88 0.92 -5.90
CA MET A 156 -8.54 0.95 -5.31
C MET A 156 -7.98 -0.48 -5.13
N MET A 157 -8.78 -1.44 -4.68
CA MET A 157 -8.32 -2.84 -4.57
C MET A 157 -8.02 -3.46 -5.94
N TYR A 158 -8.84 -3.20 -6.95
CA TYR A 158 -8.55 -3.62 -8.33
C TYR A 158 -7.30 -2.96 -8.91
N TYR A 159 -7.01 -1.72 -8.54
CA TYR A 159 -5.75 -1.07 -8.91
C TYR A 159 -4.54 -1.85 -8.39
N TYR A 160 -4.52 -2.24 -7.11
CA TYR A 160 -3.43 -3.05 -6.55
C TYR A 160 -3.38 -4.47 -7.13
N LEU A 161 -4.54 -5.10 -7.35
CA LEU A 161 -4.62 -6.41 -8.01
C LEU A 161 -4.00 -6.37 -9.41
N MET A 162 -4.37 -5.37 -10.21
CA MET A 162 -3.85 -5.18 -11.57
C MET A 162 -2.35 -4.87 -11.57
N ASP A 163 -1.90 -4.00 -10.66
CA ASP A 163 -0.49 -3.62 -10.56
C ASP A 163 0.40 -4.81 -10.18
N LEU A 164 -0.05 -5.63 -9.23
CA LEU A 164 0.71 -6.77 -8.73
C LEU A 164 0.59 -8.00 -9.65
N PHE A 165 -0.61 -8.33 -10.12
CA PHE A 165 -0.89 -9.61 -10.78
C PHE A 165 -1.24 -9.51 -12.27
N GLY A 166 -1.37 -8.32 -12.82
CA GLY A 166 -1.66 -8.11 -14.25
C GLY A 166 -3.06 -8.56 -14.66
N ARG A 167 -3.20 -9.83 -15.07
CA ARG A 167 -4.48 -10.43 -15.48
C ARG A 167 -5.27 -10.88 -14.28
N VAL A 168 -6.40 -10.22 -14.00
CA VAL A 168 -7.23 -10.51 -12.83
C VAL A 168 -8.72 -10.54 -13.21
N PRO A 169 -9.56 -11.36 -12.54
CA PRO A 169 -11.00 -11.38 -12.79
C PRO A 169 -11.69 -10.14 -12.18
N ILE A 170 -12.48 -9.43 -13.00
CA ILE A 170 -13.31 -8.32 -12.50
C ILE A 170 -14.57 -8.86 -11.81
N ASN A 171 -15.20 -9.91 -12.30
CA ASN A 171 -16.45 -10.45 -11.74
C ASN A 171 -16.29 -11.89 -11.21
N GLY A 172 -15.10 -12.26 -10.78
CA GLY A 172 -14.80 -13.54 -10.12
C GLY A 172 -14.84 -14.80 -11.00
N LYS A 173 -15.17 -14.70 -12.31
CA LYS A 173 -15.37 -15.88 -13.17
C LYS A 173 -14.24 -16.14 -14.15
N GLU A 174 -13.79 -15.13 -14.83
CA GLU A 174 -12.79 -15.20 -15.89
C GLU A 174 -11.79 -14.04 -15.71
N GLN A 175 -10.53 -14.28 -16.04
CA GLN A 175 -9.51 -13.24 -16.02
C GLN A 175 -9.80 -12.24 -17.15
N SER A 176 -9.56 -10.98 -16.85
CA SER A 176 -9.51 -9.88 -17.82
C SER A 176 -8.08 -9.50 -18.10
N GLU A 177 -7.78 -9.06 -19.31
CA GLU A 177 -6.48 -8.48 -19.63
C GLU A 177 -6.22 -7.24 -18.76
N ARG A 178 -4.94 -6.93 -18.51
CA ARG A 178 -4.57 -5.82 -17.65
C ARG A 178 -5.14 -4.48 -18.12
N SER A 179 -5.14 -4.25 -19.44
CA SER A 179 -5.74 -3.04 -20.04
C SER A 179 -7.24 -2.92 -19.78
N VAL A 180 -7.97 -4.04 -19.77
CA VAL A 180 -9.42 -4.06 -19.46
C VAL A 180 -9.64 -3.69 -18.00
N VAL A 181 -8.85 -4.27 -17.07
CA VAL A 181 -8.92 -3.93 -15.64
C VAL A 181 -8.56 -2.45 -15.43
N PHE A 182 -7.53 -1.97 -16.09
CA PHE A 182 -7.12 -0.56 -16.03
C PHE A 182 -8.25 0.40 -16.42
N HIS A 183 -8.89 0.17 -17.57
CA HIS A 183 -10.02 1.00 -18.02
C HIS A 183 -11.23 0.89 -17.08
N HIS A 184 -11.50 -0.31 -16.56
CA HIS A 184 -12.55 -0.50 -15.56
C HIS A 184 -12.29 0.37 -14.31
N VAL A 185 -11.09 0.31 -13.74
CA VAL A 185 -10.71 1.09 -12.56
C VAL A 185 -10.74 2.59 -12.85
N PHE A 186 -10.15 3.01 -13.95
CA PHE A 186 -10.07 4.43 -14.33
C PHE A 186 -11.47 5.04 -14.51
N ASN A 187 -12.33 4.38 -15.28
CA ASN A 187 -13.69 4.84 -15.53
C ASN A 187 -14.53 4.85 -14.25
N GLU A 188 -14.44 3.80 -13.43
CA GLU A 188 -15.18 3.74 -12.16
C GLU A 188 -14.78 4.89 -11.22
N LEU A 189 -13.50 5.20 -11.11
CA LEU A 189 -13.02 6.33 -10.30
C LEU A 189 -13.53 7.68 -10.85
N GLN A 190 -13.53 7.87 -12.17
CA GLN A 190 -14.11 9.09 -12.78
C GLN A 190 -15.61 9.21 -12.51
N GLU A 191 -16.37 8.12 -12.62
CA GLU A 191 -17.81 8.11 -12.38
C GLU A 191 -18.19 8.45 -10.94
N VAL A 192 -17.41 7.97 -9.95
CA VAL A 192 -17.74 8.17 -8.55
C VAL A 192 -17.24 9.50 -7.97
N ALA A 193 -16.20 10.08 -8.55
CA ALA A 193 -15.57 11.32 -8.05
C ALA A 193 -16.56 12.46 -7.75
N PRO A 194 -17.59 12.76 -8.60
CA PRO A 194 -18.54 13.84 -8.34
C PRO A 194 -19.43 13.65 -7.11
N TYR A 195 -19.59 12.40 -6.62
CA TYR A 195 -20.44 12.06 -5.48
C TYR A 195 -19.68 11.94 -4.16
N LEU A 196 -18.35 12.04 -4.20
CA LEU A 196 -17.50 11.99 -3.03
C LEU A 196 -17.31 13.38 -2.40
N PRO A 197 -17.11 13.45 -1.06
CA PRO A 197 -16.80 14.71 -0.40
C PRO A 197 -15.56 15.37 -0.97
N ASP A 198 -15.64 16.68 -1.20
CA ASP A 198 -14.53 17.53 -1.57
C ASP A 198 -13.86 18.07 -0.31
N ARG A 199 -13.14 17.19 0.39
CA ARG A 199 -12.55 17.44 1.70
C ARG A 199 -11.22 16.70 1.83
N HIS A 200 -10.32 17.25 2.63
CA HIS A 200 -9.09 16.55 3.01
C HIS A 200 -9.42 15.32 3.86
N SER A 201 -8.86 14.18 3.49
CA SER A 201 -9.09 12.89 4.17
C SER A 201 -8.20 12.69 5.40
N ASN A 202 -7.05 13.31 5.44
CA ASN A 202 -6.08 13.15 6.54
C ASN A 202 -6.29 14.11 7.71
N LEU A 203 -7.10 15.16 7.54
CA LEU A 203 -7.39 16.09 8.61
C LEU A 203 -8.53 15.56 9.50
N GLU A 204 -8.41 15.77 10.81
CA GLU A 204 -9.47 15.42 11.75
C GLU A 204 -10.83 16.02 11.33
N GLY A 205 -11.89 15.22 11.44
CA GLY A 205 -13.24 15.60 11.08
C GLY A 205 -14.03 14.45 10.45
N ASP A 206 -15.17 14.77 9.84
CA ASP A 206 -16.12 13.78 9.30
C ASP A 206 -15.56 12.93 8.13
N CYS A 207 -14.49 13.38 7.50
CA CYS A 207 -13.85 12.69 6.38
C CYS A 207 -12.52 12.03 6.74
N TYR A 208 -12.12 12.06 8.01
CA TYR A 208 -10.83 11.51 8.43
C TYR A 208 -10.70 10.01 8.13
N GLY A 209 -9.66 9.65 7.39
CA GLY A 209 -9.37 8.29 6.94
C GLY A 209 -10.32 7.74 5.85
N ARG A 210 -11.24 8.55 5.32
CA ARG A 210 -12.19 8.14 4.28
C ARG A 210 -11.66 8.47 2.88
N ILE A 211 -12.12 7.72 1.87
CA ILE A 211 -11.89 8.08 0.47
C ILE A 211 -12.76 9.28 0.11
N THR A 212 -12.08 10.36 -0.26
CA THR A 212 -12.67 11.62 -0.70
C THR A 212 -12.31 11.87 -2.16
N ARG A 213 -12.87 12.92 -2.79
CA ARG A 213 -12.53 13.28 -4.18
C ARG A 213 -11.03 13.53 -4.38
N PRO A 214 -10.30 14.24 -3.50
CA PRO A 214 -8.84 14.34 -3.58
C PRO A 214 -8.10 12.99 -3.62
N VAL A 215 -8.52 12.01 -2.84
CA VAL A 215 -7.94 10.66 -2.86
C VAL A 215 -8.13 10.00 -4.23
N VAL A 216 -9.33 10.15 -4.81
CA VAL A 216 -9.63 9.65 -6.17
C VAL A 216 -8.83 10.40 -7.22
N ASN A 217 -8.69 11.72 -7.13
CA ASN A 217 -7.86 12.53 -8.04
C ASN A 217 -6.39 12.08 -8.02
N PHE A 218 -5.85 11.74 -6.84
CA PHE A 218 -4.50 11.17 -6.73
C PHE A 218 -4.39 9.82 -7.47
N LEU A 219 -5.36 8.92 -7.29
CA LEU A 219 -5.37 7.62 -7.97
C LEU A 219 -5.48 7.78 -9.49
N LEU A 220 -6.31 8.70 -9.98
CA LEU A 220 -6.45 8.99 -11.41
C LEU A 220 -5.16 9.57 -12.00
N ALA A 221 -4.46 10.46 -11.28
CA ALA A 221 -3.15 10.97 -11.68
C ALA A 221 -2.12 9.82 -11.77
N LYS A 222 -2.10 8.93 -10.76
CA LYS A 222 -1.20 7.78 -10.70
C LYS A 222 -1.47 6.77 -11.82
N LEU A 223 -2.74 6.48 -12.10
CA LEU A 223 -3.16 5.62 -13.20
C LEU A 223 -2.75 6.20 -14.56
N ALA A 224 -2.99 7.49 -14.79
CA ALA A 224 -2.61 8.16 -16.03
C ALA A 224 -1.09 8.17 -16.22
N LEU A 225 -0.30 8.42 -15.17
CA LEU A 225 1.16 8.39 -15.21
C LEU A 225 1.70 6.99 -15.62
N ASN A 226 1.03 5.94 -15.18
CA ASN A 226 1.42 4.54 -15.48
C ASN A 226 0.67 3.94 -16.68
N ALA A 227 -0.08 4.73 -17.46
CA ALA A 227 -0.92 4.23 -18.54
C ALA A 227 -0.14 3.41 -19.60
N GLU A 228 1.09 3.79 -19.96
CA GLU A 228 1.95 3.03 -20.88
C GLU A 228 2.16 1.58 -20.40
N ILE A 229 2.20 1.37 -19.08
CA ILE A 229 2.43 0.05 -18.47
C ILE A 229 1.13 -0.73 -18.41
N TYR A 230 0.04 -0.09 -17.95
CA TYR A 230 -1.21 -0.79 -17.66
C TYR A 230 -2.06 -1.08 -18.91
N THR A 231 -1.90 -0.30 -19.98
CA THR A 231 -2.58 -0.55 -21.26
C THR A 231 -1.84 -1.55 -22.17
N TYR A 232 -0.67 -2.05 -21.73
CA TYR A 232 0.15 -2.97 -22.50
C TYR A 232 0.00 -4.41 -22.00
N ASP A 233 -0.79 -5.22 -22.72
CA ASP A 233 -1.12 -6.60 -22.33
C ASP A 233 -0.01 -7.62 -22.69
N ASN A 234 0.86 -7.30 -23.64
CA ASN A 234 1.97 -8.16 -24.03
C ASN A 234 3.31 -7.70 -23.41
N TRP A 235 3.35 -7.54 -22.08
CA TRP A 235 4.50 -6.99 -21.37
C TRP A 235 5.80 -7.81 -21.51
N THR A 236 5.72 -9.08 -21.96
CA THR A 236 6.88 -9.93 -22.22
C THR A 236 7.49 -9.72 -23.62
N ALA A 237 6.90 -8.91 -24.48
CA ALA A 237 7.48 -8.52 -25.75
C ALA A 237 8.58 -7.45 -25.65
N GLY A 238 8.82 -6.95 -24.45
CA GLY A 238 9.84 -5.96 -24.14
C GLY A 238 9.30 -4.56 -23.87
N TYR A 239 10.03 -3.82 -23.07
CA TYR A 239 9.67 -2.49 -22.60
C TYR A 239 9.42 -1.48 -23.74
N ASP A 240 10.20 -1.54 -24.80
CA ASP A 240 10.14 -0.58 -25.93
C ASP A 240 8.93 -0.78 -26.85
N GLN A 241 8.23 -1.92 -26.71
CA GLN A 241 7.05 -2.23 -27.53
C GLN A 241 5.74 -1.66 -26.95
N ARG A 242 5.78 -1.10 -25.77
CA ARG A 242 4.58 -0.54 -25.15
C ARG A 242 4.09 0.72 -25.87
N PRO A 243 2.78 1.03 -25.83
CA PRO A 243 2.26 2.27 -26.36
C PRO A 243 2.87 3.46 -25.61
N LYS A 244 3.01 4.59 -26.29
CA LYS A 244 3.52 5.82 -25.67
C LYS A 244 2.36 6.63 -25.08
N GLY A 245 2.62 7.32 -23.98
CA GLY A 245 1.58 8.05 -23.25
C GLY A 245 0.92 9.18 -24.06
N ASP A 246 1.63 9.75 -25.04
CA ASP A 246 1.09 10.72 -25.99
C ASP A 246 0.10 10.12 -27.00
N GLN A 247 0.01 8.77 -27.07
CA GLN A 247 -0.88 8.00 -27.93
C GLN A 247 -2.06 7.37 -27.18
N ILE A 248 -2.07 7.48 -25.84
CA ILE A 248 -3.12 6.96 -24.97
C ILE A 248 -3.98 8.13 -24.52
N PHE A 249 -5.29 8.12 -24.81
CA PHE A 249 -6.17 9.25 -24.55
C PHE A 249 -7.30 8.88 -23.60
N PHE A 250 -7.66 9.82 -22.75
CA PHE A 250 -8.77 9.76 -21.82
C PHE A 250 -9.73 10.91 -22.05
N ASN A 251 -11.03 10.64 -21.88
CA ASN A 251 -12.02 11.70 -21.82
C ASN A 251 -12.09 12.21 -20.37
N VAL A 252 -11.64 13.42 -20.14
CA VAL A 252 -11.68 14.09 -18.85
C VAL A 252 -12.61 15.29 -18.98
N GLU A 253 -13.75 15.27 -18.33
CA GLU A 253 -14.75 16.36 -18.35
C GLU A 253 -15.13 16.81 -19.76
N GLY A 254 -15.20 15.88 -20.72
CA GLY A 254 -15.54 16.17 -22.11
C GLY A 254 -14.36 16.55 -23.01
N GLN A 255 -13.16 16.65 -22.47
CA GLN A 255 -11.93 16.90 -23.22
C GLN A 255 -11.11 15.62 -23.39
N TRP A 256 -10.57 15.40 -24.60
CA TRP A 256 -9.64 14.29 -24.85
C TRP A 256 -8.21 14.75 -24.56
N LEU A 257 -7.64 14.21 -23.47
CA LEU A 257 -6.28 14.48 -23.02
C LEU A 257 -5.44 13.20 -23.18
N ASN A 258 -4.17 13.36 -23.58
CA ASN A 258 -3.25 12.22 -23.55
C ASN A 258 -2.90 11.84 -22.09
N ALA A 259 -2.22 10.71 -21.89
CA ALA A 259 -1.93 10.20 -20.55
C ALA A 259 -1.17 11.21 -19.69
N TRP A 260 -0.20 11.91 -20.24
CA TRP A 260 0.58 12.91 -19.52
C TRP A 260 -0.25 14.15 -19.16
N GLN A 261 -1.04 14.66 -20.09
CA GLN A 261 -1.97 15.77 -19.86
C GLN A 261 -3.04 15.39 -18.83
N THR A 262 -3.52 14.15 -18.85
CA THR A 262 -4.47 13.63 -17.87
C THR A 262 -3.86 13.58 -16.46
N CYS A 263 -2.61 13.12 -16.34
CA CYS A 263 -1.87 13.14 -15.07
C CYS A 263 -1.72 14.59 -14.56
N ILE A 264 -1.29 15.53 -15.42
CA ILE A 264 -1.14 16.95 -15.07
C ILE A 264 -2.47 17.53 -14.60
N HIS A 265 -3.59 17.26 -15.30
CA HIS A 265 -4.92 17.73 -14.93
C HIS A 265 -5.31 17.34 -13.50
N TYR A 266 -5.16 16.07 -13.12
CA TYR A 266 -5.52 15.63 -11.77
C TYR A 266 -4.51 16.12 -10.71
N CYS A 267 -3.24 16.33 -11.06
CA CYS A 267 -2.28 16.98 -10.17
C CYS A 267 -2.66 18.44 -9.91
N ASP A 268 -3.14 19.15 -10.94
CA ASP A 268 -3.60 20.54 -10.82
C ASP A 268 -4.89 20.63 -9.98
N ALA A 269 -5.79 19.66 -10.11
CA ALA A 269 -6.98 19.59 -9.27
C ALA A 269 -6.60 19.51 -7.78
N LEU A 270 -5.63 18.66 -7.43
CA LEU A 270 -5.15 18.54 -6.04
C LEU A 270 -4.50 19.83 -5.53
N ALA A 271 -3.77 20.55 -6.39
CA ALA A 271 -3.23 21.86 -6.02
C ALA A 271 -4.36 22.88 -5.77
N ALA A 272 -5.41 22.87 -6.60
CA ALA A 272 -6.57 23.73 -6.44
C ALA A 272 -7.40 23.43 -5.19
N GLU A 273 -7.39 22.19 -4.70
CA GLU A 273 -8.00 21.75 -3.45
C GLU A 273 -7.21 22.20 -2.20
N GLY A 274 -6.05 22.84 -2.39
CA GLY A 274 -5.26 23.47 -1.33
C GLY A 274 -4.19 22.57 -0.68
N TYR A 275 -3.86 21.44 -1.28
CA TYR A 275 -2.70 20.65 -0.85
C TYR A 275 -1.40 21.39 -1.12
N THR A 276 -0.48 21.35 -0.17
CA THR A 276 0.82 22.02 -0.24
C THR A 276 1.89 21.16 0.42
N LEU A 277 3.16 21.39 0.09
CA LEU A 277 4.26 20.79 0.84
C LEU A 277 4.26 21.35 2.28
N GLU A 278 4.44 20.49 3.26
CA GLU A 278 4.77 20.92 4.60
C GLU A 278 6.19 21.55 4.62
N SER A 279 6.33 22.61 5.38
CA SER A 279 7.63 23.28 5.51
C SER A 279 8.66 22.42 6.25
N ASP A 280 8.20 21.60 7.18
CA ASP A 280 8.98 20.57 7.85
C ASP A 280 8.63 19.20 7.26
N TYR A 281 9.60 18.61 6.55
CA TYR A 281 9.45 17.26 5.97
C TYR A 281 9.04 16.21 6.99
N ALA A 282 9.64 16.24 8.19
CA ALA A 282 9.43 15.24 9.22
C ALA A 282 8.00 15.27 9.79
N TYR A 283 7.33 16.43 9.72
CA TYR A 283 5.97 16.58 10.22
C TYR A 283 4.98 15.62 9.56
N ASN A 284 5.18 15.28 8.28
CA ASN A 284 4.35 14.32 7.56
C ASN A 284 4.33 12.92 8.18
N PHE A 285 5.33 12.59 9.00
CA PHE A 285 5.56 11.27 9.59
C PHE A 285 5.63 11.32 11.12
N SER A 286 5.25 12.44 11.71
CA SER A 286 5.22 12.63 13.17
C SER A 286 4.08 11.84 13.81
N THR A 287 4.09 11.77 15.15
CA THR A 287 3.02 11.13 15.94
C THR A 287 1.70 11.91 15.92
N HIS A 288 1.68 13.09 15.32
CA HIS A 288 0.51 13.96 15.14
C HIS A 288 0.41 14.45 13.69
N ASN A 289 0.65 13.55 12.74
CA ASN A 289 0.64 13.87 11.32
C ASN A 289 -0.77 13.93 10.70
N GLU A 290 -1.82 13.68 11.47
CA GLU A 290 -3.21 13.89 11.10
C GLU A 290 -3.53 15.35 10.74
N ASN A 291 -2.65 16.28 11.09
CA ASN A 291 -2.81 17.70 10.74
C ASN A 291 -1.96 18.15 9.54
N SER A 292 -1.22 17.25 8.90
CA SER A 292 -0.42 17.59 7.72
C SER A 292 -1.29 18.02 6.54
N ARG A 293 -0.93 19.14 5.90
CA ARG A 293 -1.57 19.63 4.66
C ARG A 293 -0.97 19.01 3.40
N GLU A 294 0.07 18.22 3.57
CA GLU A 294 0.71 17.49 2.49
C GLU A 294 0.14 16.08 2.33
N ASN A 295 -0.24 15.43 3.44
CA ASN A 295 -0.83 14.09 3.41
C ASN A 295 -2.22 14.14 2.77
N ILE A 296 -2.48 13.26 1.79
CA ILE A 296 -3.74 13.19 1.03
C ILE A 296 -4.59 12.04 1.54
N PHE A 297 -3.97 10.88 1.77
CA PHE A 297 -4.65 9.70 2.30
C PHE A 297 -3.71 8.95 3.23
N THR A 298 -4.23 8.67 4.42
CA THR A 298 -3.51 7.93 5.46
C THR A 298 -4.35 6.77 5.97
N ILE A 299 -3.69 5.80 6.60
CA ILE A 299 -4.36 4.85 7.49
C ILE A 299 -4.34 5.49 8.87
N PRO A 300 -5.50 5.90 9.41
CA PRO A 300 -5.57 6.44 10.77
C PRO A 300 -5.06 5.43 11.78
N MET A 301 -4.21 5.87 12.68
CA MET A 301 -3.61 5.03 13.71
C MET A 301 -3.89 5.60 15.09
N ASP A 302 -4.29 4.72 16.00
CA ASP A 302 -4.36 5.03 17.42
C ASP A 302 -3.89 3.78 18.19
N LYS A 303 -2.79 3.90 18.89
CA LYS A 303 -2.20 2.80 19.66
C LYS A 303 -3.14 2.17 20.70
N ASN A 304 -4.22 2.85 21.11
CA ASN A 304 -5.13 2.33 22.12
C ASN A 304 -6.30 1.51 21.52
N PRO A 305 -7.15 2.07 20.60
CA PRO A 305 -8.29 1.36 20.08
C PRO A 305 -8.04 0.59 18.78
N TYR A 306 -6.98 0.91 18.01
CA TYR A 306 -6.74 0.32 16.69
C TYR A 306 -5.89 -0.94 16.77
N SER A 307 -6.33 -1.97 16.08
CA SER A 307 -5.57 -3.22 15.91
C SER A 307 -4.63 -3.20 14.70
N ALA A 308 -4.71 -2.17 13.83
CA ALA A 308 -3.83 -2.06 12.68
C ALA A 308 -2.36 -2.02 13.10
N GLN A 309 -1.51 -2.70 12.33
CA GLN A 309 -0.09 -2.85 12.66
C GLN A 309 0.74 -1.72 12.06
N PHE A 310 1.81 -1.37 12.76
CA PHE A 310 2.84 -0.43 12.34
C PHE A 310 4.22 -1.11 12.42
N HIS A 311 4.50 -2.01 11.46
CA HIS A 311 5.68 -2.87 11.54
C HIS A 311 7.01 -2.21 11.12
N TYR A 312 7.02 -0.96 10.68
CA TYR A 312 8.19 -0.35 10.07
C TYR A 312 9.40 -0.29 10.99
N LEU A 313 9.32 0.49 12.07
CA LEU A 313 10.42 0.65 13.03
C LEU A 313 10.69 -0.63 13.82
N PHE A 314 9.61 -1.31 14.23
CA PHE A 314 9.65 -2.59 14.91
C PHE A 314 10.50 -3.62 14.14
N ARG A 315 10.23 -3.82 12.84
CA ARG A 315 10.94 -4.77 12.00
C ARG A 315 12.35 -4.32 11.64
N SER A 316 12.61 -3.00 11.62
CA SER A 316 13.87 -2.43 11.18
C SER A 316 14.93 -2.34 12.29
N PHE A 317 14.56 -1.91 13.49
CA PHE A 317 15.52 -1.64 14.55
C PHE A 317 16.14 -2.92 15.14
N HIS A 318 17.43 -2.82 15.53
CA HIS A 318 18.11 -3.88 16.28
C HIS A 318 17.49 -4.04 17.68
N TYR A 319 17.52 -5.25 18.24
CA TYR A 319 16.94 -5.59 19.56
C TYR A 319 17.37 -4.64 20.68
N LYS A 320 18.66 -4.23 20.72
CA LYS A 320 19.18 -3.29 21.72
C LYS A 320 18.69 -1.86 21.49
N HIS A 321 18.48 -1.47 20.22
CA HIS A 321 17.88 -0.17 19.90
C HIS A 321 16.43 -0.12 20.38
N GLY A 322 15.64 -1.13 20.06
CA GLY A 322 14.27 -1.25 20.57
C GLY A 322 14.21 -1.32 22.10
N GLY A 323 15.07 -2.13 22.71
CA GLY A 323 15.15 -2.25 24.17
C GLY A 323 15.47 -0.92 24.87
N ALA A 324 16.31 -0.07 24.27
CA ALA A 324 16.59 1.28 24.78
C ALA A 324 15.37 2.22 24.65
N LEU A 325 14.47 1.95 23.68
CA LEU A 325 13.19 2.66 23.53
C LEU A 325 12.08 2.08 24.41
N GLY A 326 12.30 0.93 25.05
CA GLY A 326 11.31 0.20 25.80
C GLY A 326 10.42 -0.73 24.95
N TRP A 327 10.86 -1.05 23.71
CA TRP A 327 10.10 -1.88 22.75
C TRP A 327 10.76 -3.24 22.49
N GLY A 328 9.96 -4.20 21.99
CA GLY A 328 10.47 -5.31 21.17
C GLY A 328 10.82 -4.80 19.77
N THR A 329 11.84 -5.36 19.13
CA THR A 329 12.19 -5.12 17.72
C THR A 329 12.89 -6.33 17.13
N GLU A 330 13.01 -6.42 15.78
CA GLU A 330 13.37 -7.68 15.12
C GLU A 330 14.66 -7.66 14.29
N ASN A 331 15.33 -6.52 14.14
CA ASN A 331 16.59 -6.39 13.38
C ASN A 331 16.51 -6.93 11.93
N GLY A 332 15.40 -6.72 11.24
CA GLY A 332 15.18 -7.25 9.89
C GLY A 332 15.53 -6.28 8.78
N THR A 333 14.53 -5.47 8.39
CA THR A 333 14.60 -4.57 7.23
C THR A 333 15.71 -3.53 7.36
N CYS A 334 16.49 -3.36 6.30
CA CYS A 334 17.46 -2.26 6.19
C CYS A 334 17.47 -1.70 4.75
N ALA A 335 18.06 -0.51 4.62
CA ALA A 335 18.29 0.13 3.34
C ALA A 335 19.31 -0.67 2.51
N THR A 336 19.17 -0.64 1.20
CA THR A 336 20.18 -1.16 0.25
C THR A 336 21.39 -0.22 0.18
N ILE A 337 22.45 -0.70 -0.44
CA ILE A 337 23.64 0.13 -0.70
C ILE A 337 23.30 1.23 -1.73
N SER A 338 22.47 0.92 -2.71
CA SER A 338 22.05 1.86 -3.77
C SER A 338 21.43 3.13 -3.21
N ILE A 339 20.46 3.02 -2.29
CA ILE A 339 19.83 4.21 -1.75
C ILE A 339 20.74 5.03 -0.85
N MET A 340 21.64 4.41 -0.12
CA MET A 340 22.64 5.14 0.69
C MET A 340 23.65 5.88 -0.18
N ARG A 341 24.01 5.32 -1.34
CA ARG A 341 24.83 6.01 -2.36
C ARG A 341 24.05 7.16 -3.01
N ALA A 342 22.79 6.96 -3.38
CA ALA A 342 21.94 8.03 -3.94
C ALA A 342 21.76 9.20 -2.97
N ASN A 343 21.75 8.94 -1.67
CA ASN A 343 21.73 9.97 -0.61
C ASN A 343 23.10 10.62 -0.37
N HIS A 344 24.17 10.20 -1.02
CA HIS A 344 25.55 10.64 -0.75
C HIS A 344 25.94 10.54 0.72
N TYR A 345 25.48 9.47 1.41
CA TYR A 345 25.71 9.31 2.85
C TYR A 345 27.17 9.46 3.22
N GLY A 346 27.45 10.37 4.19
CA GLY A 346 28.79 10.67 4.69
C GLY A 346 29.64 11.55 3.78
N GLN A 347 29.08 12.04 2.65
CA GLN A 347 29.75 12.98 1.75
C GLN A 347 29.37 14.44 2.06
N PRO A 348 30.17 15.43 1.62
CA PRO A 348 29.85 16.84 1.86
C PRO A 348 28.55 17.35 1.24
N ASP A 349 28.04 16.65 0.23
CA ASP A 349 26.80 16.91 -0.50
C ASP A 349 25.69 15.90 -0.16
N GLU A 350 25.74 15.30 1.04
CA GLU A 350 24.72 14.40 1.56
C GLU A 350 23.32 15.04 1.45
N ASP A 351 22.34 14.31 0.94
CA ASP A 351 20.96 14.79 0.90
C ASP A 351 20.41 15.02 2.30
N ALA A 352 19.81 16.17 2.53
CA ALA A 352 19.32 16.57 3.84
C ALA A 352 18.27 15.60 4.43
N ARG A 353 17.54 14.86 3.58
CA ARG A 353 16.57 13.84 3.98
C ARG A 353 17.22 12.55 4.49
N CYS A 354 18.52 12.34 4.19
CA CYS A 354 19.21 11.11 4.58
C CYS A 354 19.12 10.86 6.08
N ARG A 355 19.36 11.90 6.89
CA ARG A 355 19.32 11.81 8.36
C ARG A 355 17.92 11.76 8.95
N LEU A 356 16.90 12.07 8.16
CA LEU A 356 15.49 11.95 8.53
C LEU A 356 14.92 10.58 8.15
N ASN A 357 15.33 10.05 7.00
CA ASN A 357 14.82 8.80 6.46
C ASN A 357 15.54 7.55 7.00
N PHE A 358 16.78 7.72 7.51
CA PHE A 358 17.62 6.60 7.90
C PHE A 358 18.32 6.82 9.24
N VAL A 359 18.35 5.77 10.05
CA VAL A 359 19.24 5.66 11.21
C VAL A 359 20.50 4.91 10.77
N ALA A 360 21.64 5.58 10.75
CA ALA A 360 22.93 5.04 10.33
C ALA A 360 24.05 5.52 11.25
N GLY A 361 25.15 4.75 11.37
CA GLY A 361 26.23 5.03 12.31
C GLY A 361 25.84 4.74 13.76
N LYS A 362 26.39 5.49 14.70
CA LYS A 362 26.21 5.31 16.14
C LYS A 362 24.78 5.56 16.57
N VAL A 363 24.22 4.61 17.34
CA VAL A 363 22.86 4.68 17.84
C VAL A 363 22.84 5.25 19.25
N THR A 364 22.11 6.33 19.45
CA THR A 364 21.86 6.95 20.76
C THR A 364 20.37 7.05 21.03
N VAL A 365 19.96 6.81 22.28
CA VAL A 365 18.59 7.02 22.75
C VAL A 365 18.68 7.88 24.01
N ASP A 366 17.93 8.97 24.06
CA ASP A 366 17.95 9.95 25.16
C ASP A 366 19.38 10.42 25.52
N GLY A 367 20.22 10.60 24.49
CA GLY A 367 21.62 11.02 24.65
C GLY A 367 22.58 9.94 25.14
N GLN A 368 22.08 8.71 25.38
CA GLN A 368 22.91 7.58 25.81
C GLN A 368 23.27 6.69 24.63
N GLN A 369 24.53 6.30 24.52
CA GLN A 369 25.01 5.34 23.52
C GLN A 369 24.38 3.97 23.79
N VAL A 370 23.72 3.39 22.80
CA VAL A 370 23.23 2.00 22.85
C VAL A 370 24.42 1.06 22.63
N THR A 371 24.51 -0.01 23.42
CA THR A 371 25.58 -1.01 23.33
C THR A 371 25.04 -2.39 23.03
N LEU A 372 25.84 -3.22 22.36
CA LEU A 372 25.63 -4.64 22.17
C LEU A 372 25.93 -5.43 23.46
N ASP A 373 25.67 -6.74 23.47
CA ASP A 373 25.88 -7.60 24.66
C ASP A 373 27.34 -7.72 25.09
N ASP A 374 28.28 -7.53 24.17
CA ASP A 374 29.72 -7.53 24.44
C ASP A 374 30.24 -6.15 24.94
N GLY A 375 29.35 -5.19 25.11
CA GLY A 375 29.67 -3.84 25.55
C GLY A 375 30.16 -2.90 24.43
N THR A 376 30.23 -3.38 23.18
CA THR A 376 30.61 -2.51 22.06
C THR A 376 29.43 -1.58 21.69
N PRO A 377 29.71 -0.35 21.19
CA PRO A 377 28.66 0.54 20.69
C PRO A 377 27.87 -0.09 19.56
N LEU A 378 26.54 0.01 19.62
CA LEU A 378 25.70 -0.29 18.46
C LEU A 378 25.91 0.79 17.41
N GLU A 379 26.39 0.38 16.23
CA GLU A 379 26.65 1.28 15.11
C GLU A 379 26.17 0.63 13.81
N TYR A 380 25.14 1.16 13.19
CA TYR A 380 24.65 0.64 11.92
C TYR A 380 25.60 0.96 10.78
N GLN A 381 25.93 -0.05 9.97
CA GLN A 381 26.91 -0.02 8.90
C GLN A 381 26.22 0.03 7.52
N PRO A 382 25.99 1.21 6.93
CA PRO A 382 25.12 1.37 5.76
C PRO A 382 25.58 0.64 4.51
N PHE A 383 26.90 0.41 4.36
CA PHE A 383 27.50 -0.19 3.17
C PHE A 383 27.91 -1.66 3.33
N GLU A 384 27.74 -2.22 4.54
CA GLU A 384 28.11 -3.60 4.86
C GLU A 384 26.94 -4.56 4.72
N VAL A 385 26.17 -4.40 3.62
CA VAL A 385 24.95 -5.18 3.35
C VAL A 385 25.28 -6.36 2.44
N GLU A 386 24.88 -7.57 2.85
CA GLU A 386 24.94 -8.80 2.08
C GLU A 386 23.57 -9.50 2.17
N GLN A 387 23.25 -10.38 1.22
CA GLN A 387 22.00 -11.16 1.26
C GLN A 387 21.97 -12.16 2.42
N ASN A 388 23.13 -12.72 2.77
CA ASN A 388 23.30 -13.66 3.89
C ASN A 388 24.47 -13.24 4.75
N LEU A 389 24.16 -12.73 5.91
CA LEU A 389 25.11 -12.21 6.88
C LEU A 389 25.54 -13.26 7.94
N THR A 390 25.19 -14.54 7.78
CA THR A 390 25.42 -15.58 8.80
C THR A 390 26.87 -15.63 9.27
N ASN A 391 27.85 -15.41 8.39
CA ASN A 391 29.27 -15.41 8.72
C ASN A 391 29.91 -14.01 8.67
N SER A 392 29.10 -12.97 8.55
CA SER A 392 29.58 -11.58 8.49
C SER A 392 29.87 -11.05 9.90
N PRO A 393 30.95 -10.27 10.09
CA PRO A 393 31.17 -9.53 11.34
C PRO A 393 30.07 -8.48 11.58
N PHE A 394 29.32 -8.12 10.54
CA PHE A 394 28.23 -7.15 10.58
C PHE A 394 26.83 -7.79 10.70
N ILE A 395 26.75 -9.07 11.09
CA ILE A 395 25.47 -9.79 11.20
C ILE A 395 24.41 -9.02 11.98
N LEU A 396 24.78 -8.29 13.03
CA LEU A 396 23.86 -7.52 13.87
C LEU A 396 23.67 -6.08 13.36
N THR A 397 24.65 -5.52 12.65
CA THR A 397 24.73 -4.08 12.41
C THR A 397 24.63 -3.66 10.95
N ALA A 398 24.69 -4.61 10.00
CA ALA A 398 24.63 -4.33 8.57
C ALA A 398 23.39 -3.55 8.15
N GLY A 399 23.58 -2.52 7.34
CA GLY A 399 22.55 -1.68 6.72
C GLY A 399 22.00 -0.56 7.60
N ALA A 400 21.66 0.58 6.99
CA ALA A 400 20.93 1.65 7.66
C ALA A 400 19.49 1.23 7.96
N ARG A 401 18.90 1.73 9.03
CA ARG A 401 17.55 1.39 9.46
C ARG A 401 16.54 2.47 9.06
N MET A 402 15.26 2.11 8.98
CA MET A 402 14.21 3.09 8.76
C MET A 402 14.22 4.13 9.89
N GLY A 403 14.21 5.41 9.50
CA GLY A 403 14.13 6.54 10.42
C GLY A 403 13.03 7.52 10.08
N LYS A 404 12.28 7.25 8.98
CA LYS A 404 11.34 8.21 8.40
C LYS A 404 10.20 8.60 9.33
N TYR A 405 9.65 7.64 10.05
CA TYR A 405 8.59 7.90 11.02
C TYR A 405 9.17 8.26 12.39
N GLU A 406 8.57 9.26 13.03
CA GLU A 406 8.89 9.59 14.41
C GLU A 406 8.63 8.41 15.33
N VAL A 407 9.49 8.22 16.32
CA VAL A 407 9.32 7.19 17.35
C VAL A 407 8.24 7.61 18.35
N ASP A 408 7.11 6.92 18.40
CA ASP A 408 6.13 7.16 19.46
C ASP A 408 6.64 6.60 20.80
N ARG A 409 7.18 7.50 21.64
CA ARG A 409 7.72 7.17 22.97
C ARG A 409 6.66 6.65 23.95
N THR A 410 5.42 6.70 23.58
CA THR A 410 4.26 6.24 24.39
C THR A 410 3.62 4.98 23.83
N ALA A 411 4.19 4.41 22.74
CA ALA A 411 3.73 3.18 22.12
C ALA A 411 3.84 1.98 23.07
N TYR A 412 3.06 0.94 22.78
CA TYR A 412 3.14 -0.31 23.52
C TYR A 412 4.52 -0.96 23.40
N MET A 413 4.88 -1.78 24.38
CA MET A 413 6.19 -2.45 24.47
C MET A 413 6.53 -3.34 23.27
N ASP A 414 5.55 -3.76 22.48
CA ASP A 414 5.80 -4.53 21.25
C ASP A 414 6.24 -3.66 20.06
N GLY A 415 6.12 -2.31 20.15
CA GLY A 415 6.51 -1.37 19.09
C GLY A 415 5.69 -1.47 17.80
N LYS A 416 4.63 -2.28 17.77
CA LYS A 416 3.80 -2.53 16.58
C LYS A 416 2.58 -1.63 16.47
N GLN A 417 2.27 -0.91 17.52
CA GLN A 417 1.13 0.01 17.57
C GLN A 417 1.61 1.38 17.99
N GLN A 418 1.57 2.31 17.07
CA GLN A 418 1.99 3.70 17.25
C GLN A 418 0.85 4.63 16.85
N SER A 419 0.98 5.91 17.17
CA SER A 419 -0.05 6.91 16.86
C SER A 419 0.20 7.66 15.56
N ASN A 420 1.33 7.41 14.88
CA ASN A 420 1.58 8.01 13.57
C ASN A 420 0.63 7.41 12.54
N ASP A 421 -0.17 8.22 11.87
CA ASP A 421 -0.91 7.76 10.69
C ASP A 421 0.04 7.26 9.62
N ILE A 422 -0.28 6.12 9.02
CA ILE A 422 0.52 5.56 7.92
C ILE A 422 0.18 6.31 6.64
N VAL A 423 1.17 6.98 6.07
CA VAL A 423 1.02 7.78 4.85
C VAL A 423 0.95 6.87 3.63
N LEU A 424 -0.18 6.89 2.92
CA LEU A 424 -0.37 6.21 1.65
C LEU A 424 -0.12 7.15 0.47
N TYR A 425 -0.72 8.35 0.48
CA TYR A 425 -0.61 9.34 -0.59
C TYR A 425 -0.31 10.72 -0.01
N ARG A 426 0.62 11.45 -0.65
CA ARG A 426 0.98 12.81 -0.23
C ARG A 426 1.36 13.72 -1.40
N TYR A 427 1.30 15.02 -1.19
CA TYR A 427 1.41 16.03 -2.24
C TYR A 427 2.81 16.12 -2.87
N ALA A 428 3.89 15.75 -2.18
CA ALA A 428 5.19 15.66 -2.82
C ALA A 428 5.22 14.63 -3.97
N ASP A 429 4.51 13.49 -3.84
CA ASP A 429 4.35 12.56 -4.97
C ASP A 429 3.57 13.20 -6.12
N VAL A 430 2.54 14.01 -5.83
CA VAL A 430 1.79 14.76 -6.85
C VAL A 430 2.70 15.69 -7.66
N LEU A 431 3.58 16.44 -6.97
CA LEU A 431 4.54 17.32 -7.64
C LEU A 431 5.52 16.53 -8.51
N LEU A 432 6.03 15.41 -8.00
CA LEU A 432 6.97 14.57 -8.75
C LEU A 432 6.27 13.84 -9.92
N MET A 433 5.02 13.42 -9.78
CA MET A 433 4.21 12.90 -10.89
C MET A 433 4.00 13.97 -11.97
N LYS A 434 3.68 15.20 -11.57
CA LYS A 434 3.50 16.32 -12.50
C LYS A 434 4.79 16.68 -13.19
N ALA A 435 5.93 16.73 -12.48
CA ALA A 435 7.26 16.96 -13.07
C ALA A 435 7.59 15.92 -14.13
N GLU A 436 7.34 14.64 -13.82
CA GLU A 436 7.55 13.54 -14.76
C GLU A 436 6.64 13.65 -15.99
N ALA A 437 5.34 13.83 -15.78
CA ALA A 437 4.35 13.93 -16.85
C ALA A 437 4.66 15.09 -17.80
N LYS A 438 4.99 16.28 -17.26
CA LYS A 438 5.44 17.43 -18.05
C LYS A 438 6.69 17.09 -18.88
N THR A 439 7.71 16.53 -18.26
CA THR A 439 8.97 16.17 -18.95
C THR A 439 8.71 15.16 -20.07
N ARG A 440 7.85 14.16 -19.85
CA ARG A 440 7.47 13.16 -20.88
C ARG A 440 6.63 13.78 -22.00
N ASN A 441 5.82 14.80 -21.69
CA ASN A 441 5.00 15.53 -22.65
C ASN A 441 5.77 16.65 -23.39
N GLY A 442 7.08 16.81 -23.14
CA GLY A 442 7.91 17.86 -23.74
C GLY A 442 7.73 19.24 -23.09
N GLU A 443 7.13 19.31 -21.91
CA GLU A 443 6.92 20.51 -21.13
C GLU A 443 7.97 20.65 -20.02
N ASP A 444 8.13 21.86 -19.46
CA ASP A 444 9.04 22.13 -18.36
C ASP A 444 8.44 21.71 -16.99
N GLY A 445 9.01 20.68 -16.37
CA GLY A 445 8.67 20.20 -15.02
C GLY A 445 9.59 20.71 -13.92
N GLN A 446 10.48 21.67 -14.21
CA GLN A 446 11.54 22.07 -13.30
C GLN A 446 11.03 22.75 -12.03
N ALA A 447 9.92 23.46 -12.11
CA ALA A 447 9.31 24.13 -10.97
C ALA A 447 8.82 23.12 -9.92
N GLU A 448 8.15 22.05 -10.35
CA GLU A 448 7.61 21.00 -9.49
C GLU A 448 8.74 20.19 -8.84
N LEU A 449 9.73 19.75 -9.61
CA LEU A 449 10.90 19.01 -9.10
C LEU A 449 11.64 19.85 -8.05
N ASN A 450 11.93 21.12 -8.36
CA ASN A 450 12.71 21.97 -7.50
C ASN A 450 11.94 22.51 -6.28
N ALA A 451 10.62 22.51 -6.28
CA ALA A 451 9.83 22.77 -5.09
C ALA A 451 10.06 21.71 -4.00
N VAL A 452 10.09 20.43 -4.39
CA VAL A 452 10.39 19.31 -3.47
C VAL A 452 11.80 19.44 -2.91
N ARG A 453 12.79 19.74 -3.74
CA ARG A 453 14.18 19.93 -3.32
C ARG A 453 14.38 21.14 -2.41
N ALA A 454 13.80 22.26 -2.77
CA ALA A 454 13.92 23.51 -2.01
C ALA A 454 13.34 23.39 -0.60
N ARG A 455 12.26 22.61 -0.42
CA ARG A 455 11.65 22.35 0.89
C ARG A 455 12.67 21.83 1.93
N VAL A 456 13.61 20.97 1.48
CA VAL A 456 14.66 20.39 2.34
C VAL A 456 16.03 21.09 2.18
N GLY A 457 16.06 22.26 1.52
CA GLY A 457 17.29 23.05 1.35
C GLY A 457 18.30 22.49 0.33
N MET A 458 17.89 21.52 -0.49
CA MET A 458 18.75 20.96 -1.52
C MET A 458 18.81 21.88 -2.77
N PRO A 459 19.97 21.99 -3.43
CA PRO A 459 20.13 22.84 -4.60
C PRO A 459 19.24 22.40 -5.75
N ALA A 460 18.78 23.34 -6.57
CA ALA A 460 18.02 23.09 -7.76
C ALA A 460 18.81 22.22 -8.78
N ARG A 461 18.09 21.37 -9.53
CA ARG A 461 18.66 20.55 -10.60
C ARG A 461 17.73 20.53 -11.82
N ALA A 462 18.28 20.19 -12.98
CA ALA A 462 17.50 20.08 -14.22
C ALA A 462 16.43 18.97 -14.09
N CYS A 463 15.25 19.21 -14.61
CA CYS A 463 14.17 18.23 -14.65
C CYS A 463 14.36 17.29 -15.85
N THR A 464 15.26 16.31 -15.70
CA THR A 464 15.39 15.16 -16.61
C THR A 464 14.67 13.95 -16.02
N LEU A 465 14.30 12.97 -16.84
CA LEU A 465 13.66 11.76 -16.34
C LEU A 465 14.53 11.01 -15.33
N ASP A 466 15.84 10.93 -15.54
CA ASP A 466 16.76 10.29 -14.59
C ASP A 466 16.78 11.06 -13.23
N ASN A 467 16.81 12.39 -13.28
CA ASN A 467 16.77 13.22 -12.07
C ASN A 467 15.42 13.11 -11.34
N VAL A 468 14.32 12.97 -12.07
CA VAL A 468 12.99 12.71 -11.48
C VAL A 468 12.95 11.35 -10.80
N LEU A 469 13.46 10.29 -11.46
CA LEU A 469 13.49 8.94 -10.89
C LEU A 469 14.33 8.87 -9.60
N GLU A 470 15.46 9.57 -9.58
CA GLU A 470 16.31 9.68 -8.39
C GLU A 470 15.63 10.50 -7.29
N GLU A 471 15.03 11.66 -7.63
CA GLU A 471 14.32 12.48 -6.63
C GLU A 471 13.13 11.72 -6.02
N ARG A 472 12.41 10.91 -6.81
CA ARG A 472 11.35 10.04 -6.30
C ARG A 472 11.91 9.00 -5.31
N LEU A 473 13.09 8.43 -5.56
CA LEU A 473 13.75 7.52 -4.62
C LEU A 473 14.10 8.22 -3.30
N LEU A 474 14.70 9.42 -3.37
CA LEU A 474 15.13 10.18 -2.18
C LEU A 474 13.94 10.66 -1.35
N GLU A 475 12.87 11.11 -2.02
CA GLU A 475 11.69 11.69 -1.40
C GLU A 475 10.72 10.63 -0.86
N LEU A 476 10.44 9.57 -1.64
CA LEU A 476 9.38 8.60 -1.38
C LEU A 476 9.87 7.28 -0.79
N VAL A 477 11.13 7.20 -0.38
CA VAL A 477 11.67 6.00 0.30
C VAL A 477 10.79 5.57 1.46
N TRP A 478 10.60 4.27 1.65
CA TRP A 478 9.76 3.65 2.67
C TRP A 478 8.23 3.87 2.50
N GLU A 479 7.77 4.38 1.35
CA GLU A 479 6.34 4.61 1.08
C GLU A 479 5.73 3.61 0.09
N GLY A 480 6.52 2.62 -0.39
CA GLY A 480 6.01 1.54 -1.25
C GLY A 480 5.74 1.93 -2.70
N TRP A 481 6.45 2.93 -3.25
CA TRP A 481 6.25 3.39 -4.64
C TRP A 481 7.35 2.96 -5.60
N ARG A 482 8.50 2.54 -5.09
CA ARG A 482 9.71 2.33 -5.89
C ARG A 482 9.55 1.28 -6.98
N ARG A 483 8.81 0.18 -6.73
CA ARG A 483 8.56 -0.85 -7.74
C ARG A 483 7.86 -0.28 -8.97
N GLN A 484 6.78 0.48 -8.81
CA GLN A 484 6.07 1.11 -9.92
C GLN A 484 6.95 2.08 -10.69
N ASP A 485 7.78 2.86 -10.00
CA ASP A 485 8.72 3.78 -10.62
C ASP A 485 9.73 3.03 -11.49
N LEU A 486 10.39 2.00 -10.95
CA LEU A 486 11.36 1.21 -11.70
C LEU A 486 10.73 0.53 -12.91
N ILE A 487 9.51 0.00 -12.81
CA ILE A 487 8.78 -0.61 -13.93
C ILE A 487 8.50 0.46 -15.01
N ARG A 488 7.99 1.63 -14.64
CA ARG A 488 7.65 2.70 -15.58
C ARG A 488 8.87 3.25 -16.31
N PHE A 489 10.03 3.26 -15.65
CA PHE A 489 11.31 3.68 -16.25
C PHE A 489 12.09 2.55 -16.93
N GLY A 490 11.58 1.31 -16.95
CA GLY A 490 12.25 0.15 -17.55
C GLY A 490 13.51 -0.28 -16.80
N ARG A 491 13.59 -0.01 -15.52
CA ARG A 491 14.76 -0.32 -14.66
C ARG A 491 14.53 -1.51 -13.74
N PHE A 492 13.28 -1.97 -13.54
CA PHE A 492 12.92 -3.01 -12.57
C PHE A 492 13.63 -4.36 -12.82
N THR A 493 13.84 -4.72 -14.09
CA THR A 493 14.48 -5.99 -14.50
C THR A 493 16.01 -5.88 -14.60
N GLN A 494 16.61 -4.74 -14.24
CA GLN A 494 18.05 -4.54 -14.31
C GLN A 494 18.76 -5.01 -13.04
N ALA A 495 20.07 -5.25 -13.13
CA ALA A 495 20.91 -5.52 -11.98
C ALA A 495 21.07 -4.27 -11.10
N TYR A 496 21.06 -4.45 -9.79
CA TYR A 496 21.42 -3.43 -8.81
C TYR A 496 22.00 -4.09 -7.55
N ASP A 497 22.96 -3.43 -6.91
CA ASP A 497 23.65 -3.91 -5.71
C ASP A 497 23.97 -5.43 -5.74
N LEU A 498 23.30 -6.19 -4.86
CA LEU A 498 23.49 -7.63 -4.66
C LEU A 498 22.58 -8.48 -5.57
N ARG A 499 21.78 -7.84 -6.42
CA ARG A 499 20.83 -8.53 -7.28
C ARG A 499 21.37 -8.71 -8.67
N THR A 500 21.30 -9.94 -9.16
CA THR A 500 21.53 -10.30 -10.57
C THR A 500 20.19 -10.69 -11.19
N PRO A 501 19.83 -10.19 -12.38
CA PRO A 501 18.60 -10.57 -13.06
C PRO A 501 18.46 -12.08 -13.21
N VAL A 502 17.23 -12.59 -13.05
CA VAL A 502 16.94 -14.01 -13.32
C VAL A 502 16.88 -14.27 -14.83
N ASP A 503 16.96 -15.54 -15.22
CA ASP A 503 16.93 -15.94 -16.64
C ASP A 503 15.65 -15.39 -17.32
N ASN A 504 15.83 -14.82 -18.50
CA ASN A 504 14.78 -14.18 -19.31
C ASN A 504 14.09 -12.95 -18.68
N GLU A 505 14.57 -12.41 -17.57
CA GLU A 505 13.94 -11.27 -16.92
C GLU A 505 13.88 -10.01 -17.80
N GLN A 506 14.83 -9.86 -18.73
CA GLN A 506 14.85 -8.78 -19.72
C GLN A 506 13.59 -8.75 -20.62
N THR A 507 12.82 -9.85 -20.69
CA THR A 507 11.53 -9.86 -21.37
C THR A 507 10.48 -9.03 -20.65
N GLY A 508 10.63 -8.79 -19.33
CA GLY A 508 9.69 -8.06 -18.50
C GLY A 508 8.67 -8.95 -17.78
N PHE A 509 8.82 -10.28 -17.76
CA PHE A 509 7.82 -11.14 -17.12
C PHE A 509 7.65 -10.87 -15.62
N THR A 510 8.73 -10.47 -14.94
CA THR A 510 8.72 -10.19 -13.49
C THR A 510 8.05 -8.87 -13.10
N ILE A 511 7.64 -8.03 -14.06
CA ILE A 511 6.92 -6.79 -13.72
C ILE A 511 5.52 -7.02 -13.12
N VAL A 512 5.00 -8.24 -13.23
CA VAL A 512 3.84 -8.76 -12.50
C VAL A 512 4.23 -10.02 -11.76
N PHE A 513 3.53 -10.33 -10.68
CA PHE A 513 3.70 -11.60 -9.97
C PHE A 513 2.90 -12.72 -10.64
N PRO A 514 3.28 -13.99 -10.42
CA PRO A 514 2.49 -15.11 -10.94
C PRO A 514 1.10 -15.14 -10.28
N ILE A 515 0.11 -15.61 -11.03
CA ILE A 515 -1.17 -15.98 -10.44
C ILE A 515 -0.92 -17.12 -9.47
N PRO A 516 -1.35 -17.01 -8.20
CA PRO A 516 -1.08 -18.05 -7.20
C PRO A 516 -1.59 -19.42 -7.65
N GLN A 517 -0.78 -20.47 -7.49
CA GLN A 517 -1.12 -21.82 -7.94
C GLN A 517 -2.46 -22.29 -7.39
N LYS A 518 -2.74 -21.99 -6.14
CA LYS A 518 -4.02 -22.31 -5.51
C LYS A 518 -5.23 -21.69 -6.24
N CYS A 519 -5.07 -20.51 -6.84
CA CYS A 519 -6.13 -19.89 -7.65
C CYS A 519 -6.33 -20.62 -8.97
N LEU A 520 -5.25 -21.07 -9.62
CA LEU A 520 -5.30 -21.86 -10.85
C LEU A 520 -5.95 -23.24 -10.61
N ASP A 521 -5.64 -23.87 -9.48
CA ASP A 521 -6.20 -25.16 -9.09
C ASP A 521 -7.72 -25.07 -8.79
N LEU A 522 -8.15 -23.96 -8.20
CA LEU A 522 -9.55 -23.73 -7.87
C LEU A 522 -10.40 -23.29 -9.07
N ASN A 523 -9.80 -22.67 -10.08
CA ASN A 523 -10.50 -22.20 -11.27
C ASN A 523 -9.68 -22.51 -12.54
N HIS A 524 -10.01 -23.62 -13.18
CA HIS A 524 -9.33 -24.10 -14.40
C HIS A 524 -9.50 -23.20 -15.65
N LYS A 525 -10.29 -22.13 -15.56
CA LYS A 525 -10.35 -21.09 -16.58
C LYS A 525 -9.24 -20.05 -16.45
N PHE A 526 -8.60 -19.99 -15.27
CA PHE A 526 -7.48 -19.08 -15.06
C PHE A 526 -6.23 -19.60 -15.77
N GLN A 527 -5.47 -18.69 -16.33
CA GLN A 527 -4.21 -18.94 -16.98
C GLN A 527 -3.10 -18.22 -16.24
N GLN A 528 -1.94 -18.84 -16.17
CA GLN A 528 -0.76 -18.23 -15.60
C GLN A 528 -0.31 -17.02 -16.45
N ASN A 529 0.29 -16.04 -15.81
CA ASN A 529 0.92 -14.92 -16.48
C ASN A 529 2.08 -15.41 -17.35
N PRO A 530 2.30 -14.79 -18.53
CA PRO A 530 3.41 -15.15 -19.41
C PRO A 530 4.76 -15.07 -18.68
N GLY A 531 5.58 -16.11 -18.84
CA GLY A 531 6.91 -16.21 -18.22
C GLY A 531 6.99 -17.05 -16.95
N TYR A 532 5.83 -17.45 -16.39
CA TYR A 532 5.73 -18.30 -15.18
C TYR A 532 5.24 -19.71 -15.48
#